data_53369e36ce433fa6bbc6b59f6a852db2
#
_entry.id   53369e36ce433fa6bbc6b59f6a852db2
#
_cell.length_a   1.000
_cell.length_b   1.000
_cell.length_c   1.000
_cell.angle_alpha   90.00
_cell.angle_beta   90.00
_cell.angle_gamma   90.00
#
_symmetry.space_group_name_H-M   'P 1'
#
loop_
_entity.id
_entity.type
_entity.pdbx_description
1 polymer ?
#
loop_
_entity_poly.entity_id
_entity_poly.type
_entity_poly.pdbx_seq_one_letter_code
_entity_poly.pdbx_strand_id
1 'polypeptide(L)'
;MELLRRSPLPSLCPANDRTPQPVTVGLVQSRWYEDAALHRKKLADGVATAANAGASVVFLPELTLSRYPADSRPEGRADITAESLAGGPTHAFASELARTNDVLVHASLFELTGAEDGRGLNTAIVVDTHGEICAATRKLHIPVTAGYHEDLYFAEGSDPSPYPVHRLPIDSGELAVGLPTCWDEWFPEVARSYGLGGADLLCYPTAIGSEPDYPAFDTAPLLQQVIIGHAIANGLFIVVPNRFGNEGLLSFYGSSFIVDPFGRILAEAPRDREAVLVVDIDIAQRRDWLTLFPFYATRRPDTYQSLGEPRKAGDLSAPGRIPGL
;
A
#
# COMPACT_ATOMS: atom_id res chain seq x y z
N MET A 1 -9.39 -17.85 -7.58
CA MET A 1 -8.28 -17.39 -6.69
C MET A 1 -8.18 -18.31 -5.50
N GLU A 2 -6.97 -18.56 -5.00
CA GLU A 2 -6.76 -19.32 -3.76
C GLU A 2 -7.12 -18.43 -2.55
N LEU A 3 -7.98 -18.94 -1.65
CA LEU A 3 -8.32 -18.23 -0.40
C LEU A 3 -7.43 -18.71 0.75
N LEU A 4 -6.70 -17.81 1.35
CA LEU A 4 -5.90 -18.02 2.55
C LEU A 4 -6.53 -17.27 3.72
N ARG A 5 -7.36 -17.96 4.51
CA ARG A 5 -8.02 -17.42 5.70
C ARG A 5 -7.20 -17.72 6.95
N ARG A 6 -6.99 -16.72 7.80
CA ARG A 6 -6.24 -16.87 9.07
C ARG A 6 -7.00 -16.25 10.23
N SER A 7 -7.00 -16.97 11.34
CA SER A 7 -7.50 -16.45 12.62
C SER A 7 -6.47 -15.51 13.26
N PRO A 8 -6.90 -14.63 14.19
CA PRO A 8 -5.99 -13.71 14.84
C PRO A 8 -4.98 -14.46 15.71
N LEU A 9 -3.72 -14.03 15.64
CA LEU A 9 -2.71 -14.50 16.60
C LEU A 9 -2.88 -13.72 17.92
N PRO A 10 -2.65 -14.37 19.09
CA PRO A 10 -2.73 -13.68 20.36
C PRO A 10 -1.66 -12.59 20.49
N SER A 11 -1.97 -11.55 21.28
CA SER A 11 -0.97 -10.57 21.71
C SER A 11 0.17 -11.25 22.46
N LEU A 12 1.41 -10.83 22.19
CA LEU A 12 2.58 -11.36 22.92
C LEU A 12 2.80 -10.69 24.28
N CYS A 13 2.18 -9.52 24.50
CA CYS A 13 2.30 -8.75 25.73
C CYS A 13 0.95 -8.06 26.08
N PRO A 14 -0.13 -8.82 26.32
CA PRO A 14 -1.45 -8.24 26.55
C PRO A 14 -1.47 -7.37 27.81
N ALA A 15 -1.97 -6.14 27.69
CA ALA A 15 -2.18 -5.26 28.85
C ALA A 15 -3.32 -5.81 29.73
N ASN A 16 -3.23 -5.55 31.07
CA ASN A 16 -4.20 -6.07 32.04
C ASN A 16 -5.64 -5.54 31.83
N ASP A 17 -5.76 -4.32 31.29
CA ASP A 17 -7.03 -3.63 31.00
C ASP A 17 -7.41 -3.72 29.52
N ARG A 18 -6.89 -4.70 28.81
CA ARG A 18 -7.07 -4.87 27.39
C ARG A 18 -8.51 -5.20 27.00
N THR A 19 -9.05 -4.43 26.06
CA THR A 19 -10.28 -4.76 25.36
C THR A 19 -9.93 -5.10 23.92
N PRO A 20 -10.22 -6.32 23.43
CA PRO A 20 -10.02 -6.68 22.05
C PRO A 20 -10.80 -5.77 21.10
N GLN A 21 -10.18 -5.44 19.97
CA GLN A 21 -10.78 -4.67 18.87
C GLN A 21 -10.59 -5.43 17.56
N PRO A 22 -11.40 -6.47 17.33
CA PRO A 22 -11.24 -7.32 16.16
C PRO A 22 -11.68 -6.61 14.88
N VAL A 23 -10.90 -6.80 13.82
CA VAL A 23 -11.21 -6.36 12.45
C VAL A 23 -10.79 -7.46 11.50
N THR A 24 -11.61 -7.76 10.50
CA THR A 24 -11.22 -8.67 9.42
C THR A 24 -10.78 -7.86 8.20
N VAL A 25 -9.55 -8.05 7.77
CA VAL A 25 -8.99 -7.38 6.59
C VAL A 25 -8.81 -8.38 5.45
N GLY A 26 -9.13 -7.93 4.24
CA GLY A 26 -8.94 -8.68 3.00
C GLY A 26 -7.87 -8.05 2.11
N LEU A 27 -7.15 -8.85 1.36
CA LEU A 27 -6.17 -8.44 0.38
C LEU A 27 -6.30 -9.33 -0.86
N VAL A 28 -6.28 -8.73 -2.05
CA VAL A 28 -6.30 -9.45 -3.33
C VAL A 28 -4.97 -9.30 -4.03
N GLN A 29 -4.31 -10.42 -4.33
CA GLN A 29 -3.18 -10.49 -5.25
C GLN A 29 -3.68 -10.91 -6.62
N SER A 30 -3.43 -10.10 -7.66
CA SER A 30 -3.78 -10.40 -9.04
C SER A 30 -2.65 -10.00 -9.98
N ARG A 31 -2.65 -10.61 -11.18
CA ARG A 31 -1.87 -10.10 -12.32
C ARG A 31 -2.73 -9.14 -13.13
N TRP A 32 -2.09 -8.31 -13.93
CA TRP A 32 -2.79 -7.59 -14.97
C TRP A 32 -3.16 -8.51 -16.13
N TYR A 33 -4.34 -8.32 -16.71
CA TYR A 33 -4.84 -9.00 -17.89
C TYR A 33 -5.11 -7.98 -18.97
N GLU A 34 -4.66 -8.24 -20.21
CA GLU A 34 -4.89 -7.37 -21.36
C GLU A 34 -6.38 -7.24 -21.69
N ASP A 35 -7.15 -8.31 -21.54
CA ASP A 35 -8.61 -8.26 -21.59
C ASP A 35 -9.15 -7.54 -20.33
N ALA A 36 -9.61 -6.30 -20.53
CA ALA A 36 -10.11 -5.45 -19.46
C ALA A 36 -11.34 -6.04 -18.75
N ALA A 37 -12.21 -6.78 -19.45
CA ALA A 37 -13.37 -7.42 -18.84
C ALA A 37 -12.93 -8.59 -17.95
N LEU A 38 -11.99 -9.40 -18.40
CA LEU A 38 -11.41 -10.47 -17.60
C LEU A 38 -10.66 -9.90 -16.38
N HIS A 39 -9.89 -8.82 -16.56
CA HIS A 39 -9.16 -8.17 -15.45
C HIS A 39 -10.12 -7.70 -14.36
N ARG A 40 -11.16 -6.93 -14.73
CA ARG A 40 -12.20 -6.49 -13.80
C ARG A 40 -12.91 -7.67 -13.13
N LYS A 41 -13.26 -8.70 -13.91
CA LYS A 41 -13.89 -9.90 -13.35
C LYS A 41 -13.02 -10.59 -12.29
N LYS A 42 -11.72 -10.71 -12.55
CA LYS A 42 -10.78 -11.35 -11.61
C LYS A 42 -10.67 -10.56 -10.29
N LEU A 43 -10.55 -9.24 -10.37
CA LEU A 43 -10.53 -8.39 -9.18
C LEU A 43 -11.88 -8.46 -8.42
N ALA A 44 -13.00 -8.43 -9.14
CA ALA A 44 -14.33 -8.55 -8.54
C ALA A 44 -14.53 -9.90 -7.84
N ASP A 45 -14.14 -11.00 -8.47
CA ASP A 45 -14.16 -12.36 -7.86
C ASP A 45 -13.32 -12.39 -6.57
N GLY A 46 -12.17 -11.68 -6.56
CA GLY A 46 -11.30 -11.56 -5.39
C GLY A 46 -11.95 -10.79 -4.24
N VAL A 47 -12.54 -9.63 -4.54
CA VAL A 47 -13.25 -8.80 -3.54
C VAL A 47 -14.45 -9.56 -2.97
N ALA A 48 -15.26 -10.18 -3.82
CA ALA A 48 -16.39 -11.00 -3.38
C ALA A 48 -15.94 -12.18 -2.50
N THR A 49 -14.82 -12.82 -2.84
CA THR A 49 -14.24 -13.90 -2.02
C THR A 49 -13.81 -13.40 -0.65
N ALA A 50 -13.18 -12.23 -0.56
CA ALA A 50 -12.76 -11.63 0.70
C ALA A 50 -13.96 -11.19 1.56
N ALA A 51 -14.95 -10.53 0.96
CA ALA A 51 -16.16 -10.09 1.63
C ALA A 51 -16.96 -11.29 2.18
N ASN A 52 -17.15 -12.33 1.38
CA ASN A 52 -17.81 -13.59 1.81
C ASN A 52 -17.06 -14.30 2.95
N ALA A 53 -15.75 -14.07 3.07
CA ALA A 53 -14.93 -14.55 4.18
C ALA A 53 -14.93 -13.61 5.40
N GLY A 54 -15.72 -12.54 5.38
CA GLY A 54 -15.98 -11.64 6.49
C GLY A 54 -15.09 -10.39 6.54
N ALA A 55 -14.38 -10.05 5.44
CA ALA A 55 -13.55 -8.84 5.41
C ALA A 55 -14.42 -7.57 5.52
N SER A 56 -14.03 -6.63 6.40
CA SER A 56 -14.64 -5.30 6.52
C SER A 56 -14.06 -4.30 5.50
N VAL A 57 -12.82 -4.54 5.09
CA VAL A 57 -12.12 -3.77 4.06
C VAL A 57 -11.27 -4.70 3.21
N VAL A 58 -11.26 -4.46 1.88
CA VAL A 58 -10.46 -5.24 0.92
C VAL A 58 -9.49 -4.32 0.18
N PHE A 59 -8.22 -4.69 0.18
CA PHE A 59 -7.13 -3.94 -0.42
C PHE A 59 -6.71 -4.55 -1.76
N LEU A 60 -6.64 -3.71 -2.80
CA LEU A 60 -6.23 -4.07 -4.16
C LEU A 60 -4.83 -3.53 -4.49
N PRO A 61 -4.11 -4.11 -5.47
CA PRO A 61 -2.78 -3.67 -5.88
C PRO A 61 -2.76 -2.24 -6.45
N GLU A 62 -1.56 -1.65 -6.47
CA GLU A 62 -1.27 -0.35 -7.09
C GLU A 62 -1.74 -0.29 -8.55
N LEU A 63 -2.25 0.89 -8.98
CA LEU A 63 -2.78 1.13 -10.34
C LEU A 63 -3.77 0.04 -10.75
N THR A 64 -4.77 -0.16 -9.92
CA THR A 64 -5.65 -1.34 -9.84
C THR A 64 -6.18 -1.83 -11.18
N LEU A 65 -6.66 -0.92 -12.06
CA LEU A 65 -7.23 -1.28 -13.36
C LEU A 65 -6.27 -1.18 -14.53
N SER A 66 -5.11 -0.59 -14.32
CA SER A 66 -4.16 -0.27 -15.40
C SER A 66 -3.03 -1.29 -15.47
N ARG A 67 -2.51 -1.53 -16.68
CA ARG A 67 -1.15 -2.02 -16.84
C ARG A 67 -0.18 -1.03 -16.16
N TYR A 68 0.91 -1.53 -15.61
CA TYR A 68 1.95 -0.64 -15.06
C TYR A 68 2.58 0.18 -16.21
N PRO A 69 2.42 1.51 -16.23
CA PRO A 69 2.83 2.30 -17.38
C PRO A 69 4.32 2.63 -17.41
N ALA A 70 4.95 2.69 -16.25
CA ALA A 70 6.29 3.27 -16.08
C ALA A 70 7.44 2.28 -16.32
N ASP A 71 7.17 1.08 -16.87
CA ASP A 71 8.21 0.16 -17.34
C ASP A 71 8.94 0.69 -18.58
N SER A 72 8.39 1.70 -19.23
CA SER A 72 8.95 2.38 -20.39
C SER A 72 8.75 3.90 -20.30
N ARG A 73 9.47 4.66 -21.14
CA ARG A 73 9.24 6.10 -21.24
C ARG A 73 7.96 6.37 -22.01
N PRO A 74 7.17 7.42 -21.68
CA PRO A 74 5.94 7.72 -22.38
C PRO A 74 6.21 8.18 -23.83
N GLU A 75 5.40 7.71 -24.77
CA GLU A 75 5.38 8.21 -26.15
C GLU A 75 4.42 9.40 -26.26
N GLY A 76 4.87 10.60 -25.89
CA GLY A 76 4.05 11.81 -25.82
C GLY A 76 3.62 12.15 -24.40
N ARG A 77 2.34 12.62 -24.24
CA ARG A 77 1.82 12.96 -22.90
C ARG A 77 1.60 11.70 -22.06
N ALA A 78 2.13 11.69 -20.86
CA ALA A 78 1.99 10.55 -19.95
C ALA A 78 0.55 10.36 -19.45
N ASP A 79 -0.20 11.45 -19.28
CA ASP A 79 -1.56 11.46 -18.72
C ASP A 79 -2.67 10.99 -19.66
N ILE A 80 -2.32 10.47 -20.86
CA ILE A 80 -3.31 9.95 -21.82
C ILE A 80 -4.15 8.79 -21.26
N THR A 81 -3.61 8.06 -20.29
CA THR A 81 -4.30 6.96 -19.60
C THR A 81 -4.76 7.33 -18.17
N ALA A 82 -4.56 8.58 -17.79
CA ALA A 82 -5.00 9.09 -16.50
C ALA A 82 -6.53 9.27 -16.47
N GLU A 83 -7.11 9.16 -15.29
CA GLU A 83 -8.56 9.24 -15.08
C GLU A 83 -8.93 10.24 -13.99
N SER A 84 -10.17 10.72 -14.01
CA SER A 84 -10.69 11.59 -12.96
C SER A 84 -10.76 10.83 -11.63
N LEU A 85 -10.34 11.46 -10.55
CA LEU A 85 -10.41 10.88 -9.20
C LEU A 85 -11.84 10.47 -8.86
N ALA A 86 -12.79 11.38 -8.99
CA ALA A 86 -14.20 11.12 -8.78
C ALA A 86 -14.89 10.80 -10.11
N GLY A 87 -15.63 9.70 -10.16
CA GLY A 87 -16.41 9.26 -11.33
C GLY A 87 -15.57 8.63 -12.46
N GLY A 88 -14.25 8.52 -12.29
CA GLY A 88 -13.40 7.79 -13.23
C GLY A 88 -13.61 6.27 -13.17
N PRO A 89 -13.04 5.52 -14.12
CA PRO A 89 -13.21 4.07 -14.23
C PRO A 89 -12.87 3.28 -12.97
N THR A 90 -11.81 3.66 -12.25
CA THR A 90 -11.39 2.97 -11.01
C THR A 90 -12.33 3.27 -9.85
N HIS A 91 -12.73 4.55 -9.69
CA HIS A 91 -13.74 4.90 -8.68
C HIS A 91 -15.07 4.19 -8.96
N ALA A 92 -15.57 4.22 -10.19
CA ALA A 92 -16.82 3.55 -10.56
C ALA A 92 -16.76 2.04 -10.29
N PHE A 93 -15.65 1.40 -10.60
CA PHE A 93 -15.43 -0.02 -10.33
C PHE A 93 -15.40 -0.33 -8.83
N ALA A 94 -14.62 0.42 -8.05
CA ALA A 94 -14.56 0.24 -6.60
C ALA A 94 -15.94 0.50 -5.93
N SER A 95 -16.71 1.49 -6.41
CA SER A 95 -18.08 1.79 -5.96
C SER A 95 -19.05 0.63 -6.21
N GLU A 96 -18.98 0.03 -7.39
CA GLU A 96 -19.79 -1.14 -7.71
C GLU A 96 -19.45 -2.31 -6.78
N LEU A 97 -18.15 -2.58 -6.57
CA LEU A 97 -17.72 -3.67 -5.70
C LEU A 97 -18.11 -3.43 -4.23
N ALA A 98 -17.92 -2.20 -3.74
CA ALA A 98 -18.24 -1.85 -2.37
C ALA A 98 -19.73 -2.00 -2.07
N ARG A 99 -20.60 -1.48 -2.94
CA ARG A 99 -22.06 -1.63 -2.82
C ARG A 99 -22.54 -3.07 -2.95
N THR A 100 -21.98 -3.82 -3.92
CA THR A 100 -22.42 -5.19 -4.19
C THR A 100 -22.05 -6.16 -3.07
N ASN A 101 -20.92 -5.94 -2.41
CA ASN A 101 -20.38 -6.85 -1.42
C ASN A 101 -20.52 -6.32 0.03
N ASP A 102 -21.09 -5.14 0.22
CA ASP A 102 -21.24 -4.46 1.52
C ASP A 102 -19.91 -4.39 2.29
N VAL A 103 -18.85 -3.90 1.61
CA VAL A 103 -17.47 -3.88 2.13
C VAL A 103 -16.75 -2.61 1.69
N LEU A 104 -15.85 -2.08 2.51
CA LEU A 104 -14.93 -1.02 2.08
C LEU A 104 -13.95 -1.56 1.05
N VAL A 105 -13.76 -0.84 -0.06
CA VAL A 105 -12.84 -1.25 -1.14
C VAL A 105 -11.75 -0.20 -1.33
N HIS A 106 -10.50 -0.59 -1.07
CA HIS A 106 -9.34 0.19 -1.47
C HIS A 106 -8.98 -0.10 -2.92
N ALA A 107 -8.65 0.94 -3.68
CA ALA A 107 -8.10 0.87 -5.03
C ALA A 107 -7.07 1.99 -5.25
N SER A 108 -6.26 1.88 -6.30
CA SER A 108 -5.26 2.88 -6.69
C SER A 108 -5.40 3.20 -8.18
N LEU A 109 -5.15 4.46 -8.53
CA LEU A 109 -5.37 4.96 -9.89
C LEU A 109 -4.32 5.99 -10.31
N PHE A 110 -4.19 6.17 -11.63
CA PHE A 110 -3.47 7.28 -12.23
C PHE A 110 -4.43 8.48 -12.33
N GLU A 111 -4.33 9.42 -11.37
CA GLU A 111 -5.20 10.59 -11.28
C GLU A 111 -4.81 11.65 -12.32
N LEU A 112 -5.78 12.09 -13.13
CA LEU A 112 -5.64 13.20 -14.08
C LEU A 112 -5.65 14.53 -13.31
N THR A 113 -4.60 15.32 -13.50
CA THR A 113 -4.48 16.66 -12.88
C THR A 113 -4.67 17.80 -13.85
N GLY A 114 -4.48 17.54 -15.16
CA GLY A 114 -4.44 18.57 -16.19
C GLY A 114 -3.15 19.41 -16.16
N ALA A 115 -2.09 18.94 -15.54
CA ALA A 115 -0.80 19.62 -15.48
C ALA A 115 -0.21 19.84 -16.88
N GLU A 116 0.47 20.99 -17.08
CA GLU A 116 1.02 21.36 -18.38
C GLU A 116 2.10 20.37 -18.87
N ASP A 117 2.87 19.80 -17.94
CA ASP A 117 3.91 18.82 -18.23
C ASP A 117 3.37 17.42 -18.57
N GLY A 118 2.04 17.20 -18.47
CA GLY A 118 1.38 15.95 -18.79
C GLY A 118 1.56 14.85 -17.77
N ARG A 119 2.04 15.18 -16.57
CA ARG A 119 2.07 14.23 -15.45
C ARG A 119 0.77 14.29 -14.66
N GLY A 120 0.39 13.16 -14.09
CA GLY A 120 -0.70 13.08 -13.12
C GLY A 120 -0.18 12.67 -11.75
N LEU A 121 -1.05 12.07 -10.94
CA LEU A 121 -0.70 11.60 -9.60
C LEU A 121 -1.02 10.10 -9.46
N ASN A 122 -0.24 9.40 -8.68
CA ASN A 122 -0.54 8.04 -8.26
C ASN A 122 -1.31 8.12 -6.94
N THR A 123 -2.61 7.79 -6.99
CA THR A 123 -3.54 8.05 -5.89
C THR A 123 -4.20 6.78 -5.40
N ALA A 124 -4.09 6.51 -4.10
CA ALA A 124 -4.81 5.47 -3.40
C ALA A 124 -6.12 6.03 -2.84
N ILE A 125 -7.23 5.30 -3.01
CA ILE A 125 -8.56 5.65 -2.51
C ILE A 125 -9.15 4.51 -1.69
N VAL A 126 -10.07 4.84 -0.77
CA VAL A 126 -11.02 3.87 -0.21
C VAL A 126 -12.42 4.36 -0.52
N VAL A 127 -13.24 3.44 -1.00
CA VAL A 127 -14.65 3.66 -1.32
C VAL A 127 -15.51 2.93 -0.30
N ASP A 128 -16.52 3.61 0.23
CA ASP A 128 -17.44 3.05 1.21
C ASP A 128 -18.60 2.25 0.57
N THR A 129 -19.44 1.64 1.40
CA THR A 129 -20.57 0.82 0.97
C THR A 129 -21.68 1.63 0.28
N HIS A 130 -21.63 2.97 0.35
CA HIS A 130 -22.49 3.87 -0.42
C HIS A 130 -21.88 4.22 -1.78
N GLY A 131 -20.63 3.81 -2.02
CA GLY A 131 -19.88 4.05 -3.25
C GLY A 131 -19.22 5.43 -3.30
N GLU A 132 -19.03 6.06 -2.16
CA GLU A 132 -18.38 7.36 -2.05
C GLU A 132 -16.90 7.20 -1.64
N ILE A 133 -16.04 8.08 -2.12
CA ILE A 133 -14.63 8.11 -1.69
C ILE A 133 -14.58 8.65 -0.26
N CYS A 134 -14.24 7.80 0.70
CA CYS A 134 -14.09 8.17 2.11
C CYS A 134 -12.63 8.40 2.53
N ALA A 135 -11.65 8.03 1.68
CA ALA A 135 -10.23 8.28 1.89
C ALA A 135 -9.51 8.44 0.56
N ALA A 136 -8.54 9.35 0.49
CA ALA A 136 -7.63 9.50 -0.64
C ALA A 136 -6.26 9.95 -0.17
N THR A 137 -5.19 9.36 -0.73
CA THR A 137 -3.79 9.73 -0.45
C THR A 137 -2.98 9.64 -1.74
N ARG A 138 -2.17 10.65 -2.00
CA ARG A 138 -1.29 10.70 -3.16
C ARG A 138 0.11 10.25 -2.79
N LYS A 139 0.71 9.41 -3.65
CA LYS A 139 2.08 8.90 -3.49
C LYS A 139 3.07 10.06 -3.35
N LEU A 140 3.94 9.97 -2.34
CA LEU A 140 4.90 11.05 -2.04
C LEU A 140 6.25 10.81 -2.72
N HIS A 141 6.75 9.58 -2.65
CA HIS A 141 8.06 9.23 -3.18
C HIS A 141 7.92 8.54 -4.54
N ILE A 142 8.58 9.09 -5.55
CA ILE A 142 8.50 8.63 -6.92
C ILE A 142 9.81 7.95 -7.31
N PRO A 143 9.80 6.65 -7.70
CA PRO A 143 10.99 5.94 -8.12
C PRO A 143 11.50 6.43 -9.49
N VAL A 144 12.83 6.39 -9.66
CA VAL A 144 13.53 6.85 -10.87
C VAL A 144 14.56 5.81 -11.36
N THR A 145 14.35 4.54 -11.05
CA THR A 145 15.28 3.46 -11.43
C THR A 145 14.89 2.82 -12.77
N ALA A 146 15.79 2.02 -13.35
CA ALA A 146 15.53 1.31 -14.61
C ALA A 146 14.27 0.44 -14.52
N GLY A 147 13.36 0.60 -15.47
CA GLY A 147 12.06 -0.08 -15.49
C GLY A 147 11.00 0.54 -14.56
N TYR A 148 11.35 1.58 -13.80
CA TYR A 148 10.46 2.32 -12.93
C TYR A 148 10.61 3.83 -13.20
N HIS A 149 10.24 4.26 -14.43
CA HIS A 149 10.31 5.66 -14.89
C HIS A 149 9.11 6.47 -14.41
N GLU A 150 8.76 6.34 -13.14
CA GLU A 150 7.54 6.94 -12.60
C GLU A 150 7.61 8.47 -12.57
N ASP A 151 8.78 9.06 -12.46
CA ASP A 151 9.03 10.51 -12.55
C ASP A 151 8.57 11.15 -13.86
N LEU A 152 8.41 10.34 -14.93
CA LEU A 152 7.90 10.79 -16.21
C LEU A 152 6.36 10.70 -16.32
N TYR A 153 5.72 9.99 -15.39
CA TYR A 153 4.25 9.78 -15.35
C TYR A 153 3.59 10.52 -14.20
N PHE A 154 4.23 10.51 -13.02
CA PHE A 154 3.63 11.03 -11.80
C PHE A 154 4.44 12.17 -11.22
N ALA A 155 3.72 13.17 -10.73
CA ALA A 155 4.28 14.17 -9.81
C ALA A 155 4.17 13.67 -8.37
N GLU A 156 5.04 14.18 -7.49
CA GLU A 156 4.96 13.94 -6.06
C GLU A 156 3.66 14.53 -5.48
N GLY A 157 3.03 13.80 -4.57
CA GLY A 157 1.88 14.31 -3.83
C GLY A 157 2.25 15.59 -3.05
N SER A 158 1.43 16.63 -3.19
CA SER A 158 1.66 17.94 -2.58
C SER A 158 0.54 18.38 -1.63
N ASP A 159 -0.17 17.41 -1.04
CA ASP A 159 -1.24 17.71 -0.09
C ASP A 159 -0.70 18.42 1.17
N PRO A 160 -1.47 19.37 1.73
CA PRO A 160 -1.05 20.10 2.95
C PRO A 160 -0.77 19.18 4.15
N SER A 161 -1.41 18.02 4.18
CA SER A 161 -1.14 16.95 5.13
C SER A 161 -0.59 15.75 4.37
N PRO A 162 0.73 15.58 4.27
CA PRO A 162 1.34 14.55 3.43
C PRO A 162 1.12 13.12 3.94
N TYR A 163 0.77 12.96 5.22
CA TYR A 163 0.54 11.66 5.87
C TYR A 163 -0.85 11.60 6.52
N PRO A 164 -1.95 11.69 5.74
CA PRO A 164 -3.29 11.72 6.28
C PRO A 164 -3.68 10.36 6.87
N VAL A 165 -4.15 10.36 8.12
CA VAL A 165 -4.74 9.17 8.75
C VAL A 165 -6.25 9.25 8.58
N HIS A 166 -6.80 8.31 7.82
CA HIS A 166 -8.22 8.22 7.52
C HIS A 166 -8.94 7.34 8.56
N ARG A 167 -10.12 7.76 8.99
CA ARG A 167 -10.99 7.00 9.89
C ARG A 167 -12.04 6.27 9.09
N LEU A 168 -11.84 4.98 8.86
CA LEU A 168 -12.77 4.16 8.10
C LEU A 168 -13.84 3.58 9.04
N PRO A 169 -15.14 3.76 8.74
CA PRO A 169 -16.20 3.16 9.52
C PRO A 169 -16.22 1.64 9.32
N ILE A 170 -16.20 0.90 10.41
CA ILE A 170 -16.31 -0.56 10.44
C ILE A 170 -17.29 -0.98 11.54
N ASP A 171 -17.82 -2.20 11.50
CA ASP A 171 -18.83 -2.68 12.45
C ASP A 171 -18.38 -2.56 13.92
N SER A 172 -17.09 -2.74 14.18
CA SER A 172 -16.52 -2.63 15.54
C SER A 172 -16.15 -1.20 15.96
N GLY A 173 -16.48 -0.18 15.16
CA GLY A 173 -16.15 1.23 15.39
C GLY A 173 -15.44 1.89 14.23
N GLU A 174 -14.18 2.31 14.42
CA GLU A 174 -13.37 2.93 13.37
C GLU A 174 -12.02 2.21 13.25
N LEU A 175 -11.52 2.10 12.01
CA LEU A 175 -10.15 1.68 11.71
C LEU A 175 -9.37 2.88 11.20
N ALA A 176 -8.28 3.26 11.90
CA ALA A 176 -7.41 4.35 11.49
C ALA A 176 -6.37 3.84 10.47
N VAL A 177 -6.47 4.29 9.22
CA VAL A 177 -5.66 3.77 8.12
C VAL A 177 -4.81 4.85 7.48
N GLY A 178 -3.53 4.55 7.23
CA GLY A 178 -2.67 5.27 6.30
C GLY A 178 -2.60 4.53 4.96
N LEU A 179 -2.54 5.30 3.87
CA LEU A 179 -2.51 4.76 2.50
C LEU A 179 -1.27 5.22 1.73
N PRO A 180 -0.05 5.05 2.26
CA PRO A 180 1.17 5.25 1.47
C PRO A 180 1.25 4.22 0.35
N THR A 181 1.95 4.54 -0.75
CA THR A 181 1.91 3.71 -1.96
C THR A 181 3.31 3.26 -2.38
N CYS A 182 3.50 1.95 -2.58
CA CYS A 182 4.65 1.29 -3.22
C CYS A 182 6.00 1.86 -2.73
N TRP A 183 6.69 2.69 -3.53
CA TRP A 183 8.00 3.25 -3.20
C TRP A 183 8.07 3.94 -1.83
N ASP A 184 6.95 4.47 -1.32
CA ASP A 184 6.85 5.02 0.05
C ASP A 184 7.23 3.98 1.11
N GLU A 185 7.12 2.68 0.80
CA GLU A 185 7.40 1.56 1.71
C GLU A 185 8.87 1.41 2.10
N TRP A 186 9.79 2.01 1.33
CA TRP A 186 11.22 1.98 1.61
C TRP A 186 11.67 3.03 2.62
N PHE A 187 10.84 4.04 2.91
CA PHE A 187 11.18 5.20 3.74
C PHE A 187 10.65 5.03 5.18
N PRO A 188 11.55 4.86 6.18
CA PRO A 188 11.17 4.77 7.60
C PRO A 188 10.36 5.96 8.10
N GLU A 189 10.61 7.14 7.54
CA GLU A 189 9.92 8.39 7.84
C GLU A 189 8.42 8.31 7.56
N VAL A 190 8.03 7.59 6.51
CA VAL A 190 6.62 7.41 6.11
C VAL A 190 5.87 6.64 7.20
N ALA A 191 6.33 5.43 7.53
CA ALA A 191 5.70 4.61 8.55
C ALA A 191 5.69 5.31 9.92
N ARG A 192 6.78 6.04 10.27
CA ARG A 192 6.87 6.81 11.50
C ARG A 192 5.86 7.94 11.54
N SER A 193 5.69 8.68 10.46
CA SER A 193 4.76 9.80 10.38
C SER A 193 3.31 9.34 10.56
N TYR A 194 2.90 8.29 9.86
CA TYR A 194 1.58 7.69 10.03
C TYR A 194 1.36 7.12 11.43
N GLY A 195 2.36 6.44 11.99
CA GLY A 195 2.28 5.89 13.34
C GLY A 195 2.11 6.98 14.40
N LEU A 196 2.82 8.11 14.27
CA LEU A 196 2.66 9.30 15.12
C LEU A 196 1.31 9.99 14.90
N GLY A 197 0.79 9.95 13.67
CA GLY A 197 -0.55 10.42 13.32
C GLY A 197 -1.68 9.57 13.88
N GLY A 198 -1.37 8.40 14.48
CA GLY A 198 -2.33 7.51 15.12
C GLY A 198 -2.95 6.48 14.19
N ALA A 199 -2.29 6.14 13.08
CA ALA A 199 -2.71 5.02 12.25
C ALA A 199 -2.63 3.69 13.02
N ASP A 200 -3.60 2.81 12.82
CA ASP A 200 -3.59 1.44 13.31
C ASP A 200 -3.03 0.48 12.27
N LEU A 201 -3.32 0.78 11.01
CA LEU A 201 -2.95 -0.03 9.86
C LEU A 201 -2.40 0.86 8.73
N LEU A 202 -1.36 0.39 8.06
CA LEU A 202 -0.93 0.94 6.77
C LEU A 202 -1.26 -0.04 5.64
N CYS A 203 -1.72 0.49 4.51
CA CYS A 203 -1.75 -0.24 3.25
C CYS A 203 -0.72 0.36 2.30
N TYR A 204 0.18 -0.48 1.79
CA TYR A 204 1.07 -0.16 0.69
C TYR A 204 0.60 -0.89 -0.56
N PRO A 205 -0.33 -0.32 -1.36
CA PRO A 205 -0.64 -0.89 -2.67
C PRO A 205 0.63 -0.83 -3.53
N THR A 206 0.98 -1.96 -4.13
CA THR A 206 2.32 -2.15 -4.66
C THR A 206 2.30 -2.73 -6.07
N ALA A 207 3.24 -2.27 -6.90
CA ALA A 207 3.61 -2.84 -8.18
C ALA A 207 5.15 -2.94 -8.22
N ILE A 208 5.70 -3.91 -7.49
CA ILE A 208 7.14 -4.12 -7.35
C ILE A 208 7.54 -5.53 -7.78
N GLY A 209 8.68 -5.63 -8.44
CA GLY A 209 9.14 -6.88 -9.05
C GLY A 209 10.63 -6.91 -9.29
N SER A 210 11.02 -7.44 -10.46
CA SER A 210 12.41 -7.59 -10.87
C SER A 210 13.11 -6.24 -11.06
N GLU A 211 14.43 -6.26 -10.86
CA GLU A 211 15.33 -5.16 -11.17
C GLU A 211 15.93 -5.40 -12.57
N PRO A 212 15.52 -4.63 -13.62
CA PRO A 212 15.97 -4.89 -14.99
C PRO A 212 17.50 -4.86 -15.17
N ASP A 213 18.20 -3.96 -14.46
CA ASP A 213 19.66 -3.87 -14.51
C ASP A 213 20.38 -4.95 -13.67
N TYR A 214 19.65 -5.63 -12.79
CA TYR A 214 20.16 -6.67 -11.89
C TYR A 214 19.20 -7.87 -11.81
N PRO A 215 18.92 -8.56 -12.94
CA PRO A 215 17.86 -9.57 -13.02
C PRO A 215 18.08 -10.80 -12.11
N ALA A 216 19.29 -11.03 -11.64
CA ALA A 216 19.60 -12.09 -10.67
C ALA A 216 19.36 -11.67 -9.21
N PHE A 217 19.09 -10.39 -8.96
CA PHE A 217 18.88 -9.87 -7.61
C PHE A 217 17.39 -9.90 -7.22
N ASP A 218 17.05 -10.81 -6.31
CA ASP A 218 15.69 -10.91 -5.76
C ASP A 218 15.52 -9.94 -4.60
N THR A 219 14.79 -8.85 -4.80
CA THR A 219 14.54 -7.82 -3.80
C THR A 219 13.34 -8.13 -2.89
N ALA A 220 12.52 -9.14 -3.19
CA ALA A 220 11.34 -9.48 -2.38
C ALA A 220 11.66 -9.73 -0.89
N PRO A 221 12.71 -10.48 -0.51
CA PRO A 221 13.05 -10.67 0.89
C PRO A 221 13.46 -9.37 1.60
N LEU A 222 14.09 -8.43 0.88
CA LEU A 222 14.50 -7.14 1.47
C LEU A 222 13.28 -6.27 1.74
N LEU A 223 12.36 -6.19 0.79
CA LEU A 223 11.09 -5.48 0.95
C LEU A 223 10.34 -5.98 2.19
N GLN A 224 10.20 -7.30 2.31
CA GLN A 224 9.52 -7.90 3.43
C GLN A 224 10.18 -7.54 4.77
N GLN A 225 11.53 -7.57 4.84
CA GLN A 225 12.27 -7.21 6.05
C GLN A 225 12.12 -5.73 6.42
N VAL A 226 12.15 -4.82 5.45
CA VAL A 226 11.95 -3.38 5.69
C VAL A 226 10.55 -3.13 6.27
N ILE A 227 9.52 -3.71 5.67
CA ILE A 227 8.13 -3.55 6.12
C ILE A 227 7.91 -4.18 7.51
N ILE A 228 8.48 -5.34 7.78
CA ILE A 228 8.48 -5.94 9.13
C ILE A 228 9.13 -4.98 10.14
N GLY A 229 10.27 -4.38 9.77
CA GLY A 229 10.93 -3.36 10.61
C GLY A 229 10.02 -2.17 10.89
N HIS A 230 9.26 -1.70 9.88
CA HIS A 230 8.29 -0.61 10.06
C HIS A 230 7.14 -1.00 10.97
N ALA A 231 6.60 -2.21 10.84
CA ALA A 231 5.54 -2.72 11.70
C ALA A 231 5.99 -2.74 13.18
N ILE A 232 7.16 -3.30 13.46
CA ILE A 232 7.73 -3.40 14.81
C ILE A 232 8.03 -2.01 15.39
N ALA A 233 8.77 -1.16 14.63
CA ALA A 233 9.24 0.12 15.12
C ALA A 233 8.12 1.14 15.38
N ASN A 234 6.94 0.94 14.78
CA ASN A 234 5.80 1.84 14.89
C ASN A 234 4.55 1.21 15.51
N GLY A 235 4.61 -0.06 15.87
CA GLY A 235 3.46 -0.78 16.43
C GLY A 235 2.27 -0.77 15.45
N LEU A 236 2.49 -1.10 14.19
CA LEU A 236 1.49 -1.02 13.13
C LEU A 236 1.16 -2.39 12.55
N PHE A 237 -0.11 -2.61 12.18
CA PHE A 237 -0.43 -3.61 11.18
C PHE A 237 -0.10 -3.04 9.79
N ILE A 238 0.44 -3.88 8.89
CA ILE A 238 0.72 -3.45 7.52
C ILE A 238 0.20 -4.50 6.54
N VAL A 239 -0.48 -4.02 5.49
CA VAL A 239 -1.04 -4.82 4.39
C VAL A 239 -0.34 -4.41 3.10
N VAL A 240 0.19 -5.38 2.35
CA VAL A 240 0.96 -5.14 1.13
C VAL A 240 0.35 -5.92 -0.03
N PRO A 241 -0.66 -5.36 -0.71
CA PRO A 241 -1.22 -5.96 -1.91
C PRO A 241 -0.32 -5.68 -3.11
N ASN A 242 0.41 -6.70 -3.57
CA ASN A 242 1.24 -6.62 -4.76
C ASN A 242 0.58 -7.35 -5.94
N ARG A 243 0.97 -6.98 -7.15
CA ARG A 243 0.66 -7.74 -8.36
C ARG A 243 1.73 -8.81 -8.62
N PHE A 244 1.43 -9.79 -9.48
CA PHE A 244 2.39 -10.79 -9.94
C PHE A 244 2.36 -10.91 -11.46
N GLY A 245 3.40 -11.56 -12.03
CA GLY A 245 3.50 -11.86 -13.46
C GLY A 245 4.22 -10.79 -14.26
N ASN A 246 4.29 -11.00 -15.57
CA ASN A 246 5.09 -10.16 -16.45
C ASN A 246 4.26 -9.05 -17.08
N GLU A 247 4.79 -7.83 -17.03
CA GLU A 247 4.23 -6.65 -17.69
C GLU A 247 5.37 -5.87 -18.37
N GLY A 248 5.62 -6.17 -19.65
CA GLY A 248 6.72 -5.53 -20.41
C GLY A 248 8.10 -5.91 -19.89
N LEU A 249 8.86 -4.94 -19.39
CA LEU A 249 10.23 -5.16 -18.87
C LEU A 249 10.24 -5.73 -17.45
N LEU A 250 9.13 -5.62 -16.71
CA LEU A 250 9.06 -6.00 -15.31
C LEU A 250 8.40 -7.36 -15.12
N SER A 251 8.92 -8.11 -14.16
CA SER A 251 8.35 -9.34 -13.63
C SER A 251 7.98 -9.11 -12.17
N PHE A 252 6.72 -8.80 -11.90
CA PHE A 252 6.21 -8.59 -10.55
C PHE A 252 6.19 -9.89 -9.77
N TYR A 253 6.68 -9.89 -8.53
CA TYR A 253 6.94 -11.11 -7.80
C TYR A 253 5.84 -11.54 -6.83
N GLY A 254 4.66 -10.91 -6.85
CA GLY A 254 3.59 -11.30 -5.95
C GLY A 254 3.99 -11.15 -4.49
N SER A 255 3.95 -12.24 -3.74
CA SER A 255 4.32 -12.27 -2.33
C SER A 255 3.58 -11.23 -1.48
N SER A 256 2.34 -10.91 -1.84
CA SER A 256 1.48 -10.03 -1.02
C SER A 256 1.38 -10.57 0.40
N PHE A 257 1.43 -9.73 1.41
CA PHE A 257 1.40 -10.20 2.79
C PHE A 257 0.75 -9.23 3.76
N ILE A 258 0.47 -9.74 4.96
CA ILE A 258 -0.05 -8.98 6.10
C ILE A 258 0.85 -9.26 7.29
N VAL A 259 1.31 -8.21 7.98
CA VAL A 259 2.18 -8.29 9.15
C VAL A 259 1.57 -7.54 10.33
N ASP A 260 1.84 -8.04 11.53
CA ASP A 260 1.36 -7.45 12.79
C ASP A 260 2.41 -6.58 13.50
N PRO A 261 2.04 -5.85 14.56
CA PRO A 261 2.96 -4.99 15.33
C PRO A 261 4.17 -5.69 15.94
N PHE A 262 4.12 -7.02 16.05
CA PHE A 262 5.23 -7.83 16.58
C PHE A 262 6.17 -8.35 15.48
N GLY A 263 5.88 -7.99 14.21
CA GLY A 263 6.66 -8.42 13.05
C GLY A 263 6.32 -9.84 12.57
N ARG A 264 5.20 -10.44 13.03
CA ARG A 264 4.77 -11.76 12.57
C ARG A 264 4.00 -11.62 11.27
N ILE A 265 4.40 -12.37 10.24
CA ILE A 265 3.63 -12.50 9.01
C ILE A 265 2.37 -13.32 9.32
N LEU A 266 1.22 -12.69 9.23
CA LEU A 266 -0.07 -13.31 9.51
C LEU A 266 -0.57 -14.16 8.34
N ALA A 267 -0.34 -13.68 7.11
CA ALA A 267 -0.59 -14.41 5.88
C ALA A 267 0.33 -13.89 4.78
N GLU A 268 0.70 -14.76 3.85
CA GLU A 268 1.51 -14.45 2.68
C GLU A 268 0.97 -15.22 1.47
N ALA A 269 0.87 -14.52 0.34
CA ALA A 269 0.46 -15.09 -0.94
C ALA A 269 1.65 -15.73 -1.66
N PRO A 270 1.43 -16.75 -2.50
CA PRO A 270 2.47 -17.29 -3.36
C PRO A 270 2.94 -16.24 -4.38
N ARG A 271 4.14 -16.44 -4.94
CA ARG A 271 4.75 -15.48 -5.88
C ARG A 271 4.09 -15.44 -7.26
N ASP A 272 3.45 -16.52 -7.69
CA ASP A 272 3.19 -16.83 -9.09
C ASP A 272 1.72 -17.04 -9.45
N ARG A 273 0.80 -16.77 -8.52
CA ARG A 273 -0.62 -17.02 -8.75
C ARG A 273 -1.53 -16.07 -7.99
N GLU A 274 -2.77 -16.05 -8.43
CA GLU A 274 -3.84 -15.29 -7.79
C GLU A 274 -4.14 -15.82 -6.40
N ALA A 275 -4.27 -14.91 -5.43
CA ALA A 275 -4.62 -15.24 -4.06
C ALA A 275 -5.50 -14.16 -3.42
N VAL A 276 -6.32 -14.60 -2.47
CA VAL A 276 -7.07 -13.72 -1.57
C VAL A 276 -6.62 -14.05 -0.15
N LEU A 277 -6.03 -13.08 0.53
CA LEU A 277 -5.71 -13.21 1.95
C LEU A 277 -6.83 -12.58 2.78
N VAL A 278 -7.33 -13.30 3.76
CA VAL A 278 -8.30 -12.76 4.74
C VAL A 278 -7.80 -13.09 6.13
N VAL A 279 -7.60 -12.05 6.93
CA VAL A 279 -7.00 -12.18 8.26
C VAL A 279 -7.82 -11.42 9.28
N ASP A 280 -8.14 -12.08 10.39
CA ASP A 280 -8.62 -11.40 11.57
C ASP A 280 -7.44 -10.80 12.30
N ILE A 281 -7.47 -9.49 12.50
CA ILE A 281 -6.50 -8.76 13.31
C ILE A 281 -7.19 -8.20 14.55
N ASP A 282 -6.40 -7.93 15.57
CA ASP A 282 -6.89 -7.25 16.77
C ASP A 282 -6.06 -6.00 16.99
N ILE A 283 -6.61 -4.85 16.61
CA ILE A 283 -5.89 -3.57 16.63
C ILE A 283 -5.45 -3.14 18.02
N ALA A 284 -6.04 -3.69 19.10
CA ALA A 284 -5.57 -3.47 20.47
C ALA A 284 -4.13 -3.96 20.70
N GLN A 285 -3.61 -4.88 19.88
CA GLN A 285 -2.21 -5.34 19.95
C GLN A 285 -1.20 -4.22 19.73
N ARG A 286 -1.58 -3.19 18.97
CA ARG A 286 -0.77 -1.97 18.80
C ARG A 286 -0.53 -1.28 20.14
N ARG A 287 -1.60 -1.10 20.94
CA ARG A 287 -1.52 -0.51 22.29
C ARG A 287 -0.67 -1.41 23.22
N ASP A 288 -0.88 -2.71 23.18
CA ASP A 288 -0.11 -3.66 23.98
C ASP A 288 1.39 -3.51 23.75
N TRP A 289 1.81 -3.52 22.47
CA TRP A 289 3.20 -3.39 22.06
C TRP A 289 3.81 -2.04 22.46
N LEU A 290 3.12 -0.93 22.17
CA LEU A 290 3.59 0.43 22.47
C LEU A 290 3.54 0.77 23.96
N THR A 291 2.80 0.02 24.77
CA THR A 291 2.83 0.11 26.24
C THR A 291 4.09 -0.56 26.79
N LEU A 292 4.45 -1.73 26.27
CA LEU A 292 5.67 -2.43 26.68
C LEU A 292 6.93 -1.69 26.20
N PHE A 293 6.92 -1.22 24.95
CA PHE A 293 8.01 -0.45 24.34
C PHE A 293 7.50 0.93 23.92
N PRO A 294 7.60 1.95 24.81
CA PRO A 294 7.02 3.27 24.56
C PRO A 294 7.88 4.11 23.60
N PHE A 295 8.07 3.62 22.38
CA PHE A 295 8.93 4.22 21.35
C PHE A 295 8.60 5.68 21.11
N TYR A 296 7.31 6.05 21.10
CA TYR A 296 6.89 7.41 20.81
C TYR A 296 7.20 8.39 21.94
N ALA A 297 7.06 7.95 23.20
CA ALA A 297 7.36 8.76 24.37
C ALA A 297 8.87 8.97 24.59
N THR A 298 9.69 8.03 24.12
CA THR A 298 11.16 8.07 24.32
C THR A 298 11.92 8.61 23.12
N ARG A 299 11.23 9.15 22.09
CA ARG A 299 11.85 9.82 20.95
C ARG A 299 12.63 11.06 21.40
N ARG A 300 13.65 11.38 20.63
CA ARG A 300 14.49 12.58 20.78
C ARG A 300 14.35 13.50 19.56
N PRO A 301 13.17 14.16 19.36
CA PRO A 301 12.93 15.03 18.20
C PRO A 301 13.96 16.15 18.05
N ASP A 302 14.55 16.58 19.17
CA ASP A 302 15.64 17.56 19.24
C ASP A 302 16.90 17.13 18.48
N THR A 303 17.06 15.82 18.22
CA THR A 303 18.22 15.26 17.49
C THR A 303 17.91 14.95 16.02
N TYR A 304 16.67 15.13 15.55
CA TYR A 304 16.22 14.70 14.22
C TYR A 304 16.13 15.82 13.19
N GLN A 305 16.53 17.05 13.54
CA GLN A 305 16.39 18.23 12.66
C GLN A 305 17.04 18.03 11.28
N SER A 306 18.20 17.38 11.25
CA SER A 306 18.93 17.12 10.00
C SER A 306 18.25 16.11 9.05
N LEU A 307 17.25 15.35 9.53
CA LEU A 307 16.49 14.44 8.66
C LEU A 307 15.59 15.19 7.67
N GLY A 308 15.17 16.40 8.00
CA GLY A 308 14.37 17.25 7.12
C GLY A 308 15.18 18.13 6.16
N GLU A 309 16.52 18.09 6.23
CA GLU A 309 17.36 18.91 5.38
C GLU A 309 17.69 18.18 4.07
N PRO A 310 17.46 18.84 2.91
CA PRO A 310 17.82 18.26 1.62
C PRO A 310 19.33 17.96 1.55
N ARG A 311 19.67 16.75 1.14
CA ARG A 311 21.06 16.42 0.82
C ARG A 311 21.34 16.69 -0.65
N LYS A 312 22.49 17.30 -0.95
CA LYS A 312 22.93 17.50 -2.34
C LYS A 312 23.47 16.18 -2.89
N ALA A 313 23.19 15.93 -4.17
CA ALA A 313 23.86 14.84 -4.90
C ALA A 313 25.38 15.04 -4.79
N GLY A 314 26.08 14.03 -4.25
CA GLY A 314 27.54 14.09 -4.00
C GLY A 314 27.93 14.33 -2.53
N ASP A 315 27.02 14.73 -1.64
CA ASP A 315 27.29 14.81 -0.18
C ASP A 315 27.35 13.44 0.50
N LEU A 316 27.09 12.40 -0.25
CA LEU A 316 27.30 11.02 0.19
C LEU A 316 28.81 10.74 0.18
N SER A 317 29.47 10.98 1.30
CA SER A 317 30.89 10.65 1.54
C SER A 317 31.16 9.14 1.63
N ALA A 318 30.19 8.30 1.27
CA ALA A 318 30.34 6.86 1.19
C ALA A 318 30.75 6.43 -0.22
N PRO A 319 31.61 5.41 -0.38
CA PRO A 319 31.94 4.84 -1.67
C PRO A 319 30.69 4.17 -2.27
N GLY A 320 30.17 4.77 -3.30
CA GLY A 320 28.99 4.32 -4.03
C GLY A 320 28.24 5.52 -4.59
N ARG A 321 28.63 5.97 -5.78
CA ARG A 321 27.76 6.86 -6.55
C ARG A 321 26.43 6.14 -6.75
N ILE A 322 25.34 6.74 -6.33
CA ILE A 322 24.02 6.31 -6.80
C ILE A 322 23.96 6.71 -8.27
N PRO A 323 23.93 5.75 -9.23
CA PRO A 323 23.79 6.09 -10.64
C PRO A 323 22.48 6.84 -10.84
N GLY A 324 22.56 8.03 -11.43
CA GLY A 324 21.38 8.78 -11.86
C GLY A 324 20.89 9.89 -10.92
N LEU A 325 21.57 10.16 -9.79
CA LEU A 325 21.38 11.38 -9.01
C LEU A 325 22.45 12.41 -9.29
#